data_1f0314890d5b5039705287b159eb4e9e
#
_entry.id   1f0314890d5b5039705287b159eb4e9e
#
_cell.length_a   1.000
_cell.length_b   1.000
_cell.length_c   1.000
_cell.angle_alpha   90.00
_cell.angle_beta   90.00
_cell.angle_gamma   90.00
#
_symmetry.space_group_name_H-M   'P 1'
#
loop_
_entity.id
_entity.type
_entity.pdbx_description
1 polymer ?
#
loop_
_entity_poly.entity_id
_entity_poly.type
_entity_poly.pdbx_seq_one_letter_code
_entity_poly.pdbx_strand_id
1 'polypeptide(L)'
;MKISPIAFFGLAAICQTAGSSGAAMLAPFFMKEHGYSIALAGIPLVANGVGRVCSDLLSGLMATYLSSGTLLIAAVVIGFMMSVIGYLFLDVMPVFLTVFTAFGLTEAMFALSLRKIGFDQSAPEQQGRVQGQMASALGIGFTLGPLLGGFVGKWFGANGLFLLYAVPEVFGLVLILLGGAHRYRRTGGDPSTTLWREGMNLLVKPAFLASCLAICQSFFFLVGVTRVAFPFLAVNQRGIGLEVVGTMVSVSRLTDTLGRYYGGLLADRIQAFRVILLGVALGIPMFVLQIYGAGFITLLMPLAIMTLGFGLTNVASTTFALQSAPATAKGLSLGLSRASTSVGQTLGPLICGLLIDKMGYERGFQAMAIISAIVLAITWAGLKRRAA
;
A
#
# COMPACT_ATOMS: atom_id res chain seq x y z
N MET A 1 -4.45 -34.00 -9.26
CA MET A 1 -4.97 -32.64 -9.45
C MET A 1 -3.85 -31.79 -10.04
N LYS A 2 -3.94 -31.30 -11.28
CA LYS A 2 -2.95 -30.34 -11.82
C LYS A 2 -3.25 -28.96 -11.21
N ILE A 3 -2.35 -28.47 -10.38
CA ILE A 3 -2.46 -27.11 -9.82
C ILE A 3 -2.44 -26.11 -10.98
N SER A 4 -3.40 -25.19 -10.99
CA SER A 4 -3.50 -24.16 -12.03
C SER A 4 -2.28 -23.23 -11.97
N PRO A 5 -1.69 -22.80 -13.09
CA PRO A 5 -0.60 -21.81 -13.11
C PRO A 5 -0.93 -20.54 -12.30
N ILE A 6 -2.19 -20.11 -12.32
CA ILE A 6 -2.70 -18.95 -11.56
C ILE A 6 -2.49 -19.14 -10.06
N ALA A 7 -2.61 -20.37 -9.53
CA ALA A 7 -2.40 -20.64 -8.10
C ALA A 7 -0.92 -20.43 -7.69
N PHE A 8 0.03 -20.81 -8.53
CA PHE A 8 1.46 -20.57 -8.29
C PHE A 8 1.76 -19.06 -8.25
N PHE A 9 1.19 -18.29 -9.16
CA PHE A 9 1.33 -16.84 -9.17
C PHE A 9 0.66 -16.18 -7.95
N GLY A 10 -0.48 -16.70 -7.50
CA GLY A 10 -1.15 -16.25 -6.28
C GLY A 10 -0.30 -16.52 -5.03
N LEU A 11 0.31 -17.70 -4.91
CA LEU A 11 1.22 -18.03 -3.81
C LEU A 11 2.48 -17.15 -3.84
N ALA A 12 3.07 -16.92 -5.01
CA ALA A 12 4.20 -16.01 -5.16
C ALA A 12 3.84 -14.58 -4.72
N ALA A 13 2.63 -14.13 -5.05
CA ALA A 13 2.13 -12.83 -4.61
C ALA A 13 2.00 -12.73 -3.08
N ILE A 14 1.48 -13.78 -2.43
CA ILE A 14 1.40 -13.86 -0.96
C ILE A 14 2.80 -13.78 -0.35
N CYS A 15 3.75 -14.59 -0.83
CA CYS A 15 5.12 -14.61 -0.32
C CYS A 15 5.77 -13.22 -0.45
N GLN A 16 5.78 -12.66 -1.65
CA GLN A 16 6.44 -11.38 -1.92
C GLN A 16 5.83 -10.24 -1.13
N THR A 17 4.50 -10.11 -1.08
CA THR A 17 3.85 -9.03 -0.33
C THR A 17 3.92 -9.22 1.19
N ALA A 18 3.95 -10.46 1.68
CA ALA A 18 4.18 -10.73 3.10
C ALA A 18 5.60 -10.31 3.52
N GLY A 19 6.60 -10.67 2.71
CA GLY A 19 7.97 -10.25 2.95
C GLY A 19 8.15 -8.74 2.95
N SER A 20 7.73 -8.10 1.87
CA SER A 20 7.89 -6.64 1.72
C SER A 20 7.11 -5.84 2.78
N SER A 21 5.90 -6.28 3.13
CA SER A 21 5.09 -5.61 4.17
C SER A 21 5.68 -5.81 5.57
N GLY A 22 6.26 -6.98 5.87
CA GLY A 22 6.97 -7.26 7.12
C GLY A 22 8.25 -6.45 7.24
N ALA A 23 9.06 -6.42 6.19
CA ALA A 23 10.27 -5.62 6.15
C ALA A 23 9.98 -4.10 6.28
N ALA A 24 8.92 -3.63 5.62
CA ALA A 24 8.49 -2.23 5.75
C ALA A 24 8.01 -1.85 7.16
N MET A 25 7.62 -2.83 8.00
CA MET A 25 7.35 -2.62 9.41
C MET A 25 8.65 -2.44 10.20
N LEU A 26 9.71 -3.20 9.87
CA LEU A 26 10.99 -3.13 10.57
C LEU A 26 11.87 -1.95 10.14
N ALA A 27 11.71 -1.44 8.91
CA ALA A 27 12.56 -0.38 8.38
C ALA A 27 12.65 0.88 9.27
N PRO A 28 11.56 1.40 9.89
CA PRO A 28 11.65 2.52 10.82
C PRO A 28 12.43 2.19 12.10
N PHE A 29 12.33 0.96 12.60
CA PHE A 29 13.08 0.52 13.77
C PHE A 29 14.57 0.38 13.45
N PHE A 30 14.91 -0.14 12.26
CA PHE A 30 16.28 -0.18 11.77
C PHE A 30 16.92 1.22 11.79
N MET A 31 16.22 2.22 11.25
CA MET A 31 16.68 3.62 11.29
C MET A 31 16.88 4.12 12.71
N LYS A 32 15.96 3.78 13.62
CA LYS A 32 16.04 4.18 15.03
C LYS A 32 17.25 3.53 15.75
N GLU A 33 17.53 2.25 15.52
CA GLU A 33 18.68 1.53 16.07
C GLU A 33 20.02 2.12 15.58
N HIS A 34 20.06 2.69 14.38
CA HIS A 34 21.21 3.41 13.83
C HIS A 34 21.28 4.90 14.24
N GLY A 35 20.52 5.31 15.26
CA GLY A 35 20.59 6.65 15.87
C GLY A 35 19.81 7.74 15.16
N TYR A 36 19.01 7.40 14.14
CA TYR A 36 18.18 8.41 13.45
C TYR A 36 16.94 8.77 14.27
N SER A 37 16.47 10.01 14.11
CA SER A 37 15.24 10.47 14.76
C SER A 37 13.99 9.77 14.19
N ILE A 38 12.88 9.82 14.91
CA ILE A 38 11.59 9.26 14.44
C ILE A 38 11.14 9.97 13.16
N ALA A 39 11.46 11.28 13.01
CA ALA A 39 11.21 12.03 11.79
C ALA A 39 11.87 11.38 10.56
N LEU A 40 13.12 10.93 10.69
CA LEU A 40 13.89 10.32 9.62
C LEU A 40 13.59 8.83 9.46
N ALA A 41 13.00 8.18 10.45
CA ALA A 41 12.67 6.75 10.42
C ALA A 41 11.72 6.36 9.27
N GLY A 42 10.93 7.30 8.77
CA GLY A 42 10.05 7.10 7.62
C GLY A 42 10.74 7.21 6.24
N ILE A 43 11.99 7.70 6.15
CA ILE A 43 12.68 7.96 4.87
C ILE A 43 12.82 6.70 4.00
N PRO A 44 13.16 5.50 4.51
CA PRO A 44 13.22 4.30 3.68
C PRO A 44 11.89 3.99 3.00
N LEU A 45 10.77 4.25 3.68
CA LEU A 45 9.43 4.06 3.11
C LEU A 45 9.11 5.11 2.05
N VAL A 46 9.64 6.34 2.18
CA VAL A 46 9.58 7.37 1.12
C VAL A 46 10.38 6.93 -0.10
N ALA A 47 11.61 6.43 0.09
CA ALA A 47 12.46 5.91 -0.98
C ALA A 47 11.75 4.76 -1.73
N ASN A 48 11.15 3.82 -0.99
CA ASN A 48 10.31 2.76 -1.57
C ASN A 48 9.14 3.34 -2.37
N GLY A 49 8.44 4.35 -1.83
CA GLY A 49 7.34 5.03 -2.52
C GLY A 49 7.77 5.70 -3.82
N VAL A 50 8.92 6.37 -3.85
CA VAL A 50 9.52 6.95 -5.08
C VAL A 50 9.79 5.86 -6.10
N GLY A 51 10.41 4.75 -5.69
CA GLY A 51 10.66 3.60 -6.56
C GLY A 51 9.36 3.06 -7.19
N ARG A 52 8.28 2.97 -6.43
CA ARG A 52 6.96 2.55 -6.93
C ARG A 52 6.41 3.51 -7.99
N VAL A 53 6.46 4.82 -7.73
CA VAL A 53 6.00 5.82 -8.70
C VAL A 53 6.82 5.74 -10.00
N CYS A 54 8.13 5.63 -9.90
CA CYS A 54 9.00 5.44 -11.05
C CYS A 54 8.65 4.16 -11.82
N SER A 55 8.38 3.06 -11.10
CA SER A 55 8.00 1.79 -11.73
C SER A 55 6.65 1.88 -12.43
N ASP A 56 5.65 2.54 -11.84
CA ASP A 56 4.33 2.70 -12.46
C ASP A 56 4.41 3.44 -13.80
N LEU A 57 5.33 4.40 -13.91
CA LEU A 57 5.61 5.12 -15.16
C LEU A 57 6.43 4.26 -16.15
N LEU A 58 7.50 3.64 -15.68
CA LEU A 58 8.44 2.87 -16.51
C LEU A 58 7.85 1.53 -16.96
N SER A 59 7.07 0.87 -16.12
CA SER A 59 6.51 -0.45 -16.45
C SER A 59 5.50 -0.40 -17.60
N GLY A 60 4.78 0.73 -17.76
CA GLY A 60 3.96 0.98 -18.94
C GLY A 60 4.80 0.97 -20.23
N LEU A 61 5.96 1.63 -20.21
CA LEU A 61 6.92 1.64 -21.30
C LEU A 61 7.59 0.27 -21.46
N MET A 62 8.07 -0.32 -20.39
CA MET A 62 8.77 -1.62 -20.44
C MET A 62 7.85 -2.75 -20.90
N ALA A 63 6.56 -2.71 -20.58
CA ALA A 63 5.58 -3.68 -21.04
C ALA A 63 5.36 -3.66 -22.57
N THR A 64 5.80 -2.60 -23.26
CA THR A 64 5.81 -2.55 -24.73
C THR A 64 7.00 -3.31 -25.34
N TYR A 65 8.10 -3.42 -24.58
CA TYR A 65 9.35 -4.04 -25.07
C TYR A 65 9.59 -5.43 -24.48
N LEU A 66 9.19 -5.67 -23.23
CA LEU A 66 9.45 -6.93 -22.51
C LEU A 66 8.15 -7.69 -22.23
N SER A 67 8.26 -9.02 -22.15
CA SER A 67 7.12 -9.85 -21.76
C SER A 67 6.81 -9.69 -20.27
N SER A 68 5.53 -9.83 -19.89
CA SER A 68 5.11 -9.78 -18.48
C SER A 68 5.79 -10.85 -17.63
N GLY A 69 6.10 -12.01 -18.20
CA GLY A 69 6.85 -13.07 -17.51
C GLY A 69 8.30 -12.70 -17.25
N THR A 70 8.98 -12.07 -18.23
CA THR A 70 10.35 -11.57 -18.05
C THR A 70 10.41 -10.48 -16.99
N LEU A 71 9.46 -9.52 -17.01
CA LEU A 71 9.37 -8.46 -16.00
C LEU A 71 9.13 -9.02 -14.60
N LEU A 72 8.29 -10.06 -14.49
CA LEU A 72 7.99 -10.72 -13.21
C LEU A 72 9.24 -11.40 -12.62
N ILE A 73 9.98 -12.15 -13.45
CA ILE A 73 11.23 -12.80 -13.05
C ILE A 73 12.30 -11.76 -12.69
N ALA A 74 12.46 -10.73 -13.51
CA ALA A 74 13.43 -9.66 -13.27
C ALA A 74 13.13 -8.92 -11.94
N ALA A 75 11.87 -8.65 -11.63
CA ALA A 75 11.49 -8.01 -10.38
C ALA A 75 11.97 -8.81 -9.16
N VAL A 76 11.73 -10.11 -9.15
CA VAL A 76 12.10 -11.00 -8.04
C VAL A 76 13.63 -11.14 -7.94
N VAL A 77 14.33 -11.33 -9.06
CA VAL A 77 15.81 -11.45 -9.07
C VAL A 77 16.46 -10.17 -8.59
N ILE A 78 16.03 -9.01 -9.10
CA ILE A 78 16.55 -7.71 -8.65
C ILE A 78 16.24 -7.49 -7.16
N GLY A 79 15.02 -7.79 -6.71
CA GLY A 79 14.62 -7.70 -5.30
C GLY A 79 15.55 -8.52 -4.39
N PHE A 80 15.82 -9.77 -4.76
CA PHE A 80 16.75 -10.63 -4.03
C PHE A 80 18.17 -10.05 -4.01
N MET A 81 18.72 -9.64 -5.17
CA MET A 81 20.05 -9.04 -5.22
C MET A 81 20.17 -7.78 -4.37
N MET A 82 19.13 -6.92 -4.40
CA MET A 82 19.09 -5.71 -3.58
C MET A 82 19.01 -6.04 -2.08
N SER A 83 18.34 -7.13 -1.69
CA SER A 83 18.32 -7.60 -0.29
C SER A 83 19.72 -7.99 0.18
N VAL A 84 20.47 -8.71 -0.64
CA VAL A 84 21.86 -9.10 -0.34
C VAL A 84 22.76 -7.88 -0.25
N ILE A 85 22.67 -6.96 -1.21
CA ILE A 85 23.46 -5.70 -1.21
C ILE A 85 23.11 -4.88 0.06
N GLY A 86 21.85 -4.73 0.38
CA GLY A 86 21.40 -4.01 1.58
C GLY A 86 21.95 -4.62 2.86
N TYR A 87 21.98 -5.94 2.96
CA TYR A 87 22.56 -6.65 4.11
C TYR A 87 24.08 -6.45 4.21
N LEU A 88 24.79 -6.47 3.10
CA LEU A 88 26.26 -6.32 3.09
C LEU A 88 26.73 -4.89 3.36
N PHE A 89 25.91 -3.89 3.08
CA PHE A 89 26.24 -2.47 3.20
C PHE A 89 25.29 -1.71 4.14
N LEU A 90 24.96 -2.33 5.27
CA LEU A 90 24.00 -1.83 6.26
C LEU A 90 24.26 -0.39 6.73
N ASP A 91 25.56 -0.05 6.94
CA ASP A 91 25.96 1.23 7.52
C ASP A 91 26.06 2.36 6.51
N VAL A 92 25.86 2.07 5.22
CA VAL A 92 25.99 3.06 4.14
C VAL A 92 24.61 3.61 3.75
N MET A 93 24.21 4.71 4.35
CA MET A 93 22.88 5.31 4.15
C MET A 93 22.50 5.52 2.66
N PRO A 94 23.35 6.03 1.77
CA PRO A 94 22.99 6.15 0.34
C PRO A 94 22.67 4.78 -0.30
N VAL A 95 23.42 3.73 0.04
CA VAL A 95 23.16 2.37 -0.45
C VAL A 95 21.83 1.87 0.09
N PHE A 96 21.58 2.06 1.38
CA PHE A 96 20.32 1.67 2.02
C PHE A 96 19.10 2.31 1.35
N LEU A 97 19.15 3.62 1.09
CA LEU A 97 18.06 4.32 0.39
C LEU A 97 17.91 3.87 -1.06
N THR A 98 19.00 3.60 -1.76
CA THR A 98 18.97 3.05 -3.11
C THR A 98 18.31 1.67 -3.14
N VAL A 99 18.64 0.81 -2.18
CA VAL A 99 18.03 -0.51 -2.00
C VAL A 99 16.52 -0.38 -1.78
N PHE A 100 16.08 0.52 -0.90
CA PHE A 100 14.64 0.73 -0.66
C PHE A 100 13.91 1.30 -1.88
N THR A 101 14.56 2.17 -2.65
CA THR A 101 14.02 2.65 -3.93
C THR A 101 13.87 1.49 -4.92
N ALA A 102 14.87 0.62 -5.01
CA ALA A 102 14.83 -0.57 -5.85
C ALA A 102 13.73 -1.56 -5.40
N PHE A 103 13.52 -1.74 -4.08
CA PHE A 103 12.41 -2.54 -3.59
C PHE A 103 11.05 -1.99 -4.04
N GLY A 104 10.85 -0.67 -3.94
CA GLY A 104 9.62 -0.04 -4.44
C GLY A 104 9.40 -0.29 -5.93
N LEU A 105 10.46 -0.15 -6.72
CA LEU A 105 10.44 -0.40 -8.16
C LEU A 105 10.07 -1.85 -8.48
N THR A 106 10.72 -2.82 -7.84
CA THR A 106 10.48 -4.25 -8.06
C THR A 106 9.10 -4.71 -7.58
N GLU A 107 8.62 -4.19 -6.45
CA GLU A 107 7.27 -4.49 -5.95
C GLU A 107 6.16 -4.03 -6.92
N ALA A 108 6.28 -2.82 -7.47
CA ALA A 108 5.30 -2.32 -8.43
C ALA A 108 5.38 -3.08 -9.76
N MET A 109 6.60 -3.35 -10.24
CA MET A 109 6.84 -4.14 -11.45
C MET A 109 6.28 -5.56 -11.32
N PHE A 110 6.46 -6.21 -10.15
CA PHE A 110 5.87 -7.50 -9.83
C PHE A 110 4.35 -7.45 -9.88
N ALA A 111 3.73 -6.51 -9.14
CA ALA A 111 2.28 -6.41 -9.03
C ALA A 111 1.60 -6.14 -10.38
N LEU A 112 2.20 -5.30 -11.23
CA LEU A 112 1.69 -4.99 -12.56
C LEU A 112 1.80 -6.20 -13.50
N SER A 113 2.97 -6.86 -13.53
CA SER A 113 3.21 -8.04 -14.36
C SER A 113 2.28 -9.18 -13.98
N LEU A 114 2.09 -9.41 -12.67
CA LEU A 114 1.17 -10.41 -12.15
C LEU A 114 -0.27 -10.19 -12.62
N ARG A 115 -0.76 -8.95 -12.51
CA ARG A 115 -2.11 -8.58 -12.95
C ARG A 115 -2.28 -8.75 -14.46
N LYS A 116 -1.27 -8.38 -15.24
CA LYS A 116 -1.29 -8.53 -16.69
C LYS A 116 -1.33 -10.01 -17.10
N ILE A 117 -0.50 -10.85 -16.47
CA ILE A 117 -0.54 -12.30 -16.70
C ILE A 117 -1.92 -12.87 -16.36
N GLY A 118 -2.47 -12.50 -15.20
CA GLY A 118 -3.81 -12.93 -14.81
C GLY A 118 -4.89 -12.50 -15.80
N PHE A 119 -4.79 -11.29 -16.35
CA PHE A 119 -5.73 -10.79 -17.35
C PHE A 119 -5.59 -11.52 -18.70
N ASP A 120 -4.36 -11.68 -19.17
CA ASP A 120 -4.06 -12.30 -20.47
C ASP A 120 -4.40 -13.80 -20.50
N GLN A 121 -4.43 -14.48 -19.34
CA GLN A 121 -4.78 -15.89 -19.21
C GLN A 121 -6.27 -16.17 -19.01
N SER A 122 -7.06 -15.16 -18.77
CA SER A 122 -8.47 -15.34 -18.43
C SER A 122 -9.35 -15.12 -19.66
N ALA A 123 -10.37 -15.98 -19.82
CA ALA A 123 -11.46 -15.68 -20.74
C ALA A 123 -12.15 -14.37 -20.31
N PRO A 124 -12.69 -13.57 -21.26
CA PRO A 124 -13.31 -12.27 -20.96
C PRO A 124 -14.31 -12.31 -19.80
N GLU A 125 -15.07 -13.41 -19.67
CA GLU A 125 -16.09 -13.63 -18.64
C GLU A 125 -15.48 -13.92 -17.25
N GLN A 126 -14.21 -14.34 -17.20
CA GLN A 126 -13.51 -14.76 -15.98
C GLN A 126 -12.46 -13.73 -15.50
N GLN A 127 -12.19 -12.68 -16.28
CA GLN A 127 -11.16 -11.69 -15.98
C GLN A 127 -11.36 -11.02 -14.62
N GLY A 128 -12.60 -10.67 -14.28
CA GLY A 128 -12.93 -10.09 -12.97
C GLY A 128 -12.62 -11.05 -11.82
N ARG A 129 -12.96 -12.34 -11.96
CA ARG A 129 -12.69 -13.37 -10.96
C ARG A 129 -11.19 -13.56 -10.73
N VAL A 130 -10.41 -13.65 -11.80
CA VAL A 130 -8.95 -13.85 -11.70
C VAL A 130 -8.27 -12.61 -11.11
N GLN A 131 -8.68 -11.39 -11.50
CA GLN A 131 -8.17 -10.16 -10.89
C GLN A 131 -8.52 -10.08 -9.41
N GLY A 132 -9.72 -10.51 -9.01
CA GLY A 132 -10.11 -10.62 -7.61
C GLY A 132 -9.25 -11.62 -6.83
N GLN A 133 -8.95 -12.78 -7.39
CA GLN A 133 -8.05 -13.76 -6.77
C GLN A 133 -6.63 -13.21 -6.58
N MET A 134 -6.07 -12.51 -7.58
CA MET A 134 -4.75 -11.88 -7.47
C MET A 134 -4.74 -10.75 -6.43
N ALA A 135 -5.78 -9.93 -6.41
CA ALA A 135 -5.91 -8.87 -5.39
C ALA A 135 -6.04 -9.44 -3.97
N SER A 136 -6.78 -10.55 -3.81
CA SER A 136 -6.90 -11.25 -2.52
C SER A 136 -5.57 -11.86 -2.08
N ALA A 137 -4.80 -12.44 -2.99
CA ALA A 137 -3.48 -12.96 -2.69
C ALA A 137 -2.53 -11.87 -2.17
N LEU A 138 -2.48 -10.72 -2.87
CA LEU A 138 -1.73 -9.55 -2.40
C LEU A 138 -2.22 -9.07 -1.03
N GLY A 139 -3.54 -9.03 -0.80
CA GLY A 139 -4.17 -8.65 0.47
C GLY A 139 -3.78 -9.57 1.63
N ILE A 140 -3.78 -10.89 1.41
CA ILE A 140 -3.33 -11.89 2.40
C ILE A 140 -1.88 -11.63 2.77
N GLY A 141 -1.00 -11.41 1.80
CA GLY A 141 0.40 -11.09 2.06
C GLY A 141 0.56 -9.80 2.88
N PHE A 142 -0.16 -8.73 2.53
CA PHE A 142 -0.15 -7.48 3.32
C PHE A 142 -0.68 -7.66 4.75
N THR A 143 -1.56 -8.62 4.98
CA THR A 143 -2.05 -8.96 6.33
C THR A 143 -1.03 -9.78 7.12
N LEU A 144 -0.41 -10.77 6.51
CA LEU A 144 0.57 -11.63 7.16
C LEU A 144 1.93 -10.93 7.41
N GLY A 145 2.28 -9.97 6.55
CA GLY A 145 3.58 -9.30 6.60
C GLY A 145 3.94 -8.69 7.95
N PRO A 146 3.12 -7.82 8.55
CA PRO A 146 3.43 -7.22 9.84
C PRO A 146 3.57 -8.25 10.96
N LEU A 147 2.80 -9.34 10.92
CA LEU A 147 2.95 -10.46 11.86
C LEU A 147 4.35 -11.07 11.74
N LEU A 148 4.76 -11.42 10.52
CA LEU A 148 6.11 -11.94 10.25
C LEU A 148 7.18 -10.93 10.63
N GLY A 149 6.98 -9.65 10.32
CA GLY A 149 7.87 -8.56 10.71
C GLY A 149 8.06 -8.46 12.22
N GLY A 150 6.99 -8.57 12.99
CA GLY A 150 7.04 -8.56 14.45
C GLY A 150 7.85 -9.72 15.01
N PHE A 151 7.63 -10.96 14.55
CA PHE A 151 8.38 -12.13 14.99
C PHE A 151 9.84 -12.10 14.53
N VAL A 152 10.11 -11.77 13.28
CA VAL A 152 11.49 -11.65 12.77
C VAL A 152 12.24 -10.55 13.51
N GLY A 153 11.59 -9.41 13.75
CA GLY A 153 12.17 -8.32 14.55
C GLY A 153 12.50 -8.73 15.98
N LYS A 154 11.70 -9.58 16.60
CA LYS A 154 11.97 -10.13 17.94
C LYS A 154 13.21 -11.03 17.96
N TRP A 155 13.39 -11.89 16.95
CA TRP A 155 14.47 -12.90 16.96
C TRP A 155 15.77 -12.40 16.33
N PHE A 156 15.69 -11.55 15.31
CA PHE A 156 16.84 -11.09 14.51
C PHE A 156 17.10 -9.58 14.61
N GLY A 157 16.31 -8.85 15.44
CA GLY A 157 16.37 -7.40 15.50
C GLY A 157 15.88 -6.75 14.19
N ALA A 158 16.13 -5.46 14.05
CA ALA A 158 15.69 -4.73 12.87
C ALA A 158 16.40 -5.15 11.57
N ASN A 159 17.63 -5.72 11.67
CA ASN A 159 18.36 -6.27 10.53
C ASN A 159 17.61 -7.43 9.84
N GLY A 160 16.69 -8.10 10.55
CA GLY A 160 15.80 -9.11 10.01
C GLY A 160 14.96 -8.64 8.82
N LEU A 161 14.87 -7.34 8.56
CA LEU A 161 14.16 -6.79 7.40
C LEU A 161 14.70 -7.33 6.07
N PHE A 162 16.01 -7.58 5.94
CA PHE A 162 16.61 -8.12 4.71
C PHE A 162 16.28 -9.60 4.52
N LEU A 163 16.13 -10.38 5.59
CA LEU A 163 15.63 -11.76 5.51
C LEU A 163 14.18 -11.79 5.02
N LEU A 164 13.36 -10.83 5.46
CA LEU A 164 11.96 -10.70 5.02
C LEU A 164 11.83 -10.30 3.54
N TYR A 165 12.83 -9.66 2.97
CA TYR A 165 12.88 -9.48 1.52
C TYR A 165 13.48 -10.71 0.82
N ALA A 166 14.67 -11.19 1.24
CA ALA A 166 15.41 -12.21 0.52
C ALA A 166 14.68 -13.57 0.45
N VAL A 167 14.16 -14.05 1.59
CA VAL A 167 13.56 -15.39 1.65
C VAL A 167 12.30 -15.52 0.80
N PRO A 168 11.31 -14.58 0.88
CA PRO A 168 10.15 -14.63 0.00
C PRO A 168 10.47 -14.47 -1.49
N GLU A 169 11.52 -13.72 -1.85
CA GLU A 169 11.94 -13.60 -3.24
C GLU A 169 12.44 -14.93 -3.81
N VAL A 170 13.22 -15.71 -3.03
CA VAL A 170 13.65 -17.04 -3.45
C VAL A 170 12.46 -17.97 -3.66
N PHE A 171 11.55 -18.05 -2.68
CA PHE A 171 10.33 -18.84 -2.79
C PHE A 171 9.44 -18.37 -3.94
N GLY A 172 9.30 -17.05 -4.07
CA GLY A 172 8.55 -16.40 -5.15
C GLY A 172 9.11 -16.78 -6.52
N LEU A 173 10.43 -16.76 -6.70
CA LEU A 173 11.09 -17.16 -7.94
C LEU A 173 10.77 -18.60 -8.32
N VAL A 174 10.89 -19.54 -7.37
CA VAL A 174 10.56 -20.95 -7.59
C VAL A 174 9.10 -21.10 -8.04
N LEU A 175 8.17 -20.45 -7.33
CA LEU A 175 6.74 -20.50 -7.65
C LEU A 175 6.43 -19.90 -9.04
N ILE A 176 7.06 -18.78 -9.40
CA ILE A 176 6.90 -18.13 -10.69
C ILE A 176 7.40 -19.01 -11.83
N LEU A 177 8.54 -19.67 -11.64
CA LEU A 177 9.10 -20.58 -12.64
C LEU A 177 8.23 -21.84 -12.80
N LEU A 178 7.72 -22.42 -11.70
CA LEU A 178 6.77 -23.53 -11.72
C LEU A 178 5.44 -23.13 -12.37
N GLY A 179 5.00 -21.89 -12.19
CA GLY A 179 3.83 -21.31 -12.88
C GLY A 179 4.05 -21.06 -14.37
N GLY A 180 5.27 -21.26 -14.87
CA GLY A 180 5.60 -21.13 -16.28
C GLY A 180 5.70 -19.69 -16.78
N ALA A 181 6.15 -18.74 -15.94
CA ALA A 181 6.27 -17.32 -16.29
C ALA A 181 7.09 -17.07 -17.58
N HIS A 182 8.10 -17.90 -17.85
CA HIS A 182 8.94 -17.83 -19.05
C HIS A 182 8.16 -18.05 -20.37
N ARG A 183 6.94 -18.59 -20.32
CA ARG A 183 6.09 -18.89 -21.50
C ARG A 183 5.26 -17.68 -21.95
N TYR A 184 5.18 -16.62 -21.12
CA TYR A 184 4.35 -15.47 -21.44
C TYR A 184 5.05 -14.53 -22.43
N ARG A 185 4.50 -14.50 -23.65
CA ARG A 185 4.98 -13.66 -24.74
C ARG A 185 4.39 -12.25 -24.65
N ARG A 186 5.01 -11.31 -25.36
CA ARG A 186 4.60 -9.91 -25.47
C ARG A 186 3.21 -9.81 -26.13
N THR A 187 2.29 -9.11 -25.47
CA THR A 187 1.03 -8.63 -26.07
C THR A 187 1.19 -7.14 -26.32
N GLY A 188 1.32 -6.74 -27.59
CA GLY A 188 1.48 -5.35 -27.98
C GLY A 188 0.15 -4.58 -27.83
N GLY A 189 0.24 -3.33 -27.33
CA GLY A 189 -0.84 -2.36 -27.32
C GLY A 189 -0.24 -0.98 -27.61
N ASP A 190 -0.80 -0.24 -28.57
CA ASP A 190 -0.40 1.14 -28.86
C ASP A 190 -0.96 2.11 -27.81
N PRO A 191 -0.12 3.00 -27.25
CA PRO A 191 -0.60 4.06 -26.38
C PRO A 191 -1.29 5.15 -27.22
N SER A 192 -2.59 5.31 -27.10
CA SER A 192 -3.31 6.39 -27.79
C SER A 192 -3.09 7.75 -27.09
N THR A 193 -2.65 8.75 -27.85
CA THR A 193 -2.35 10.12 -27.41
C THR A 193 -3.58 10.95 -27.00
N THR A 194 -4.78 10.54 -27.39
CA THR A 194 -6.07 11.21 -27.10
C THR A 194 -6.47 11.15 -25.62
N LEU A 195 -5.96 10.18 -24.86
CA LEU A 195 -6.32 9.96 -23.45
C LEU A 195 -5.86 11.08 -22.51
N TRP A 196 -4.75 11.77 -22.82
CA TRP A 196 -4.19 12.82 -21.96
C TRP A 196 -5.10 14.04 -21.80
N ARG A 197 -5.72 14.49 -22.91
CA ARG A 197 -6.60 15.66 -22.90
C ARG A 197 -7.87 15.43 -22.09
N GLU A 198 -8.46 14.25 -22.19
CA GLU A 198 -9.64 13.86 -21.40
C GLU A 198 -9.34 13.73 -19.92
N GLY A 199 -8.15 13.23 -19.58
CA GLY A 199 -7.73 13.13 -18.19
C GLY A 199 -7.45 14.46 -17.53
N MET A 200 -6.88 15.41 -18.25
CA MET A 200 -6.69 16.77 -17.73
C MET A 200 -8.03 17.43 -17.39
N ASN A 201 -9.08 17.13 -18.16
CA ASN A 201 -10.44 17.61 -17.87
C ASN A 201 -11.03 17.01 -16.58
N LEU A 202 -10.58 15.82 -16.14
CA LEU A 202 -10.99 15.25 -14.85
C LEU A 202 -10.36 16.00 -13.66
N LEU A 203 -9.13 16.49 -13.82
CA LEU A 203 -8.42 17.24 -12.78
C LEU A 203 -9.04 18.64 -12.52
N VAL A 204 -9.89 19.12 -13.40
CA VAL A 204 -10.63 20.39 -13.20
C VAL A 204 -11.94 20.16 -12.42
N LYS A 205 -12.43 18.91 -12.31
CA LYS A 205 -13.69 18.60 -11.62
C LYS A 205 -13.48 18.54 -10.08
N PRO A 206 -14.10 19.46 -9.29
CA PRO A 206 -13.89 19.50 -7.84
C PRO A 206 -14.25 18.20 -7.12
N ALA A 207 -15.31 17.53 -7.57
CA ALA A 207 -15.75 16.26 -6.99
C ALA A 207 -14.76 15.11 -7.25
N PHE A 208 -14.12 15.09 -8.42
CA PHE A 208 -13.06 14.11 -8.70
C PHE A 208 -11.81 14.37 -7.83
N LEU A 209 -11.37 15.63 -7.73
CA LEU A 209 -10.25 16.01 -6.87
C LEU A 209 -10.52 15.70 -5.40
N ALA A 210 -11.75 15.94 -4.92
CA ALA A 210 -12.15 15.60 -3.56
C ALA A 210 -12.06 14.08 -3.30
N SER A 211 -12.44 13.24 -4.25
CA SER A 211 -12.26 11.78 -4.12
C SER A 211 -10.79 11.37 -4.14
N CYS A 212 -9.97 12.00 -4.98
CA CYS A 212 -8.52 11.80 -5.01
C CYS A 212 -7.85 12.24 -3.70
N LEU A 213 -8.30 13.34 -3.10
CA LEU A 213 -7.82 13.81 -1.81
C LEU A 213 -8.18 12.82 -0.67
N ALA A 214 -9.41 12.31 -0.67
CA ALA A 214 -9.86 11.34 0.33
C ALA A 214 -9.07 10.02 0.27
N ILE A 215 -8.82 9.49 -0.94
CA ILE A 215 -8.01 8.27 -1.10
C ILE A 215 -6.54 8.52 -0.76
N CYS A 216 -5.99 9.67 -1.13
CA CYS A 216 -4.64 10.09 -0.75
C CYS A 216 -4.49 10.13 0.77
N GLN A 217 -5.39 10.79 1.48
CA GLN A 217 -5.42 10.87 2.94
C GLN A 217 -5.54 9.48 3.58
N SER A 218 -6.41 8.61 3.05
CA SER A 218 -6.60 7.27 3.61
C SER A 218 -5.31 6.47 3.56
N PHE A 219 -4.58 6.50 2.45
CA PHE A 219 -3.31 5.80 2.33
C PHE A 219 -2.17 6.51 3.07
N PHE A 220 -2.21 7.83 3.17
CA PHE A 220 -1.28 8.62 3.97
C PHE A 220 -1.30 8.15 5.43
N PHE A 221 -2.47 8.09 6.04
CA PHE A 221 -2.59 7.64 7.43
C PHE A 221 -2.49 6.12 7.55
N LEU A 222 -3.02 5.34 6.60
CA LEU A 222 -2.88 3.89 6.64
C LEU A 222 -1.42 3.47 6.74
N VAL A 223 -0.54 4.07 5.94
CA VAL A 223 0.89 3.71 5.92
C VAL A 223 1.65 4.46 7.01
N GLY A 224 1.42 5.76 7.17
CA GLY A 224 2.10 6.58 8.16
C GLY A 224 1.83 6.13 9.61
N VAL A 225 0.57 5.82 9.91
CA VAL A 225 0.21 5.35 11.25
C VAL A 225 0.64 3.90 11.47
N THR A 226 0.27 2.97 10.59
CA THR A 226 0.53 1.54 10.85
C THR A 226 2.00 1.14 10.74
N ARG A 227 2.85 1.92 10.06
CA ARG A 227 4.28 1.61 9.92
C ARG A 227 5.20 2.50 10.75
N VAL A 228 4.75 3.68 11.20
CA VAL A 228 5.59 4.63 11.95
C VAL A 228 4.92 5.04 13.26
N ALA A 229 3.83 5.81 13.21
CA ALA A 229 3.29 6.45 14.41
C ALA A 229 2.81 5.45 15.47
N PHE A 230 2.02 4.45 15.09
CA PHE A 230 1.50 3.43 16.01
C PHE A 230 2.58 2.49 16.54
N PRO A 231 3.45 1.89 15.72
CA PRO A 231 4.51 1.01 16.23
C PRO A 231 5.43 1.72 17.23
N PHE A 232 5.83 2.97 16.97
CA PHE A 232 6.65 3.72 17.91
C PHE A 232 5.89 4.13 19.18
N LEU A 233 4.61 4.46 19.10
CA LEU A 233 3.77 4.67 20.29
C LEU A 233 3.73 3.41 21.16
N ALA A 234 3.45 2.25 20.55
CA ALA A 234 3.28 0.99 21.24
C ALA A 234 4.58 0.50 21.86
N VAL A 235 5.70 0.55 21.13
CA VAL A 235 7.02 0.09 21.63
C VAL A 235 7.61 1.09 22.60
N ASN A 236 7.76 2.35 22.22
CA ASN A 236 8.56 3.32 22.99
C ASN A 236 7.81 3.88 24.19
N GLN A 237 6.49 4.08 24.10
CA GLN A 237 5.72 4.65 25.23
C GLN A 237 4.99 3.59 26.06
N ARG A 238 4.57 2.48 25.44
CA ARG A 238 3.79 1.44 26.14
C ARG A 238 4.59 0.19 26.47
N GLY A 239 5.85 0.09 26.01
CA GLY A 239 6.72 -1.06 26.27
C GLY A 239 6.21 -2.38 25.66
N ILE A 240 5.36 -2.30 24.61
CA ILE A 240 4.77 -3.48 23.96
C ILE A 240 5.79 -4.09 23.00
N GLY A 241 5.98 -5.41 23.07
CA GLY A 241 6.92 -6.12 22.22
C GLY A 241 6.53 -6.05 20.72
N LEU A 242 7.55 -6.09 19.84
CA LEU A 242 7.36 -5.98 18.39
C LEU A 242 6.43 -7.04 17.82
N GLU A 243 6.45 -8.27 18.37
CA GLU A 243 5.57 -9.35 17.95
C GLU A 243 4.09 -9.06 18.22
N VAL A 244 3.80 -8.40 19.34
CA VAL A 244 2.45 -7.99 19.70
C VAL A 244 2.00 -6.83 18.81
N VAL A 245 2.88 -5.87 18.57
CA VAL A 245 2.63 -4.75 17.65
C VAL A 245 2.37 -5.26 16.23
N GLY A 246 3.20 -6.21 15.76
CA GLY A 246 3.01 -6.87 14.46
C GLY A 246 1.65 -7.57 14.35
N THR A 247 1.22 -8.24 15.42
CA THR A 247 -0.10 -8.88 15.50
C THR A 247 -1.22 -7.83 15.41
N MET A 248 -1.13 -6.72 16.18
CA MET A 248 -2.11 -5.65 16.14
C MET A 248 -2.22 -5.02 14.72
N VAL A 249 -1.09 -4.75 14.09
CA VAL A 249 -1.07 -4.21 12.73
C VAL A 249 -1.66 -5.21 11.73
N SER A 250 -1.37 -6.51 11.87
CA SER A 250 -1.95 -7.55 11.00
C SER A 250 -3.46 -7.63 11.13
N VAL A 251 -3.99 -7.60 12.36
CA VAL A 251 -5.45 -7.56 12.59
C VAL A 251 -6.06 -6.29 11.98
N SER A 252 -5.39 -5.15 12.12
CA SER A 252 -5.85 -3.91 11.51
C SER A 252 -5.84 -3.97 9.97
N ARG A 253 -4.93 -4.70 9.36
CA ARG A 253 -4.94 -4.93 7.90
C ARG A 253 -6.09 -5.81 7.46
N LEU A 254 -6.49 -6.78 8.30
CA LEU A 254 -7.69 -7.57 8.04
C LEU A 254 -8.94 -6.68 8.06
N THR A 255 -9.05 -5.76 9.03
CA THR A 255 -10.19 -4.82 9.07
C THR A 255 -10.20 -3.82 7.90
N ASP A 256 -9.03 -3.37 7.40
CA ASP A 256 -8.93 -2.63 6.13
C ASP A 256 -9.51 -3.44 4.95
N THR A 257 -9.19 -4.73 4.89
CA THR A 257 -9.73 -5.63 3.84
C THR A 257 -11.24 -5.80 3.96
N LEU A 258 -11.76 -5.96 5.17
CA LEU A 258 -13.21 -5.98 5.41
C LEU A 258 -13.87 -4.64 5.05
N GLY A 259 -13.21 -3.53 5.38
CA GLY A 259 -13.64 -2.18 4.99
C GLY A 259 -13.78 -2.02 3.48
N ARG A 260 -12.84 -2.56 2.71
CA ARG A 260 -12.91 -2.57 1.23
C ARG A 260 -14.10 -3.38 0.71
N TYR A 261 -14.34 -4.56 1.30
CA TYR A 261 -15.48 -5.40 0.93
C TYR A 261 -16.81 -4.70 1.21
N TYR A 262 -17.01 -4.24 2.44
CA TYR A 262 -18.24 -3.53 2.82
C TYR A 262 -18.36 -2.16 2.14
N GLY A 263 -17.24 -1.49 1.84
CA GLY A 263 -17.21 -0.23 1.11
C GLY A 263 -17.80 -0.34 -0.28
N GLY A 264 -17.52 -1.44 -1.00
CA GLY A 264 -18.16 -1.73 -2.28
C GLY A 264 -19.67 -1.92 -2.14
N LEU A 265 -20.10 -2.79 -1.22
CA LEU A 265 -21.54 -3.05 -0.97
C LEU A 265 -22.31 -1.79 -0.54
N LEU A 266 -21.72 -0.98 0.32
CA LEU A 266 -22.33 0.27 0.77
C LEU A 266 -22.36 1.32 -0.35
N ALA A 267 -21.33 1.41 -1.17
CA ALA A 267 -21.29 2.37 -2.29
C ALA A 267 -22.43 2.12 -3.28
N ASP A 268 -22.82 0.86 -3.49
CA ASP A 268 -23.95 0.49 -4.33
C ASP A 268 -25.32 0.84 -3.68
N ARG A 269 -25.41 0.79 -2.33
CA ARG A 269 -26.67 1.03 -1.61
C ARG A 269 -26.94 2.49 -1.26
N ILE A 270 -25.93 3.22 -0.77
CA ILE A 270 -26.09 4.57 -0.20
C ILE A 270 -25.35 5.68 -0.94
N GLN A 271 -24.81 5.40 -2.11
CA GLN A 271 -23.97 6.25 -2.96
C GLN A 271 -22.50 6.35 -2.46
N ALA A 272 -21.56 6.25 -3.40
CA ALA A 272 -20.13 6.21 -3.12
C ALA A 272 -19.62 7.41 -2.31
N PHE A 273 -20.13 8.63 -2.58
CA PHE A 273 -19.68 9.83 -1.87
C PHE A 273 -20.00 9.82 -0.36
N ARG A 274 -21.14 9.22 0.05
CA ARG A 274 -21.51 9.10 1.48
C ARG A 274 -20.60 8.11 2.19
N VAL A 275 -20.20 7.03 1.50
CA VAL A 275 -19.27 6.04 2.03
C VAL A 275 -17.87 6.64 2.21
N ILE A 276 -17.42 7.50 1.27
CA ILE A 276 -16.16 8.25 1.41
C ILE A 276 -16.18 9.08 2.70
N LEU A 277 -17.23 9.88 2.90
CA LEU A 277 -17.34 10.73 4.08
C LEU A 277 -17.41 9.92 5.38
N LEU A 278 -18.18 8.84 5.38
CA LEU A 278 -18.27 7.92 6.53
C LEU A 278 -16.90 7.33 6.88
N GLY A 279 -16.16 6.83 5.88
CA GLY A 279 -14.86 6.22 6.09
C GLY A 279 -13.83 7.19 6.66
N VAL A 280 -13.77 8.43 6.14
CA VAL A 280 -12.89 9.48 6.67
C VAL A 280 -13.31 9.87 8.09
N ALA A 281 -14.62 10.06 8.34
CA ALA A 281 -15.16 10.47 9.64
C ALA A 281 -14.87 9.44 10.74
N LEU A 282 -14.95 8.14 10.43
CA LEU A 282 -14.64 7.06 11.39
C LEU A 282 -13.19 7.13 11.91
N GLY A 283 -12.24 7.57 11.08
CA GLY A 283 -10.83 7.66 11.47
C GLY A 283 -10.55 8.77 12.50
N ILE A 284 -11.29 9.88 12.47
CA ILE A 284 -10.98 11.08 13.27
C ILE A 284 -10.96 10.81 14.78
N PRO A 285 -12.03 10.27 15.41
CA PRO A 285 -12.01 10.00 16.84
C PRO A 285 -11.00 8.91 17.21
N MET A 286 -10.66 8.02 16.29
CA MET A 286 -9.74 6.92 16.54
C MET A 286 -8.31 7.40 16.74
N PHE A 287 -7.89 8.49 16.09
CA PHE A 287 -6.59 9.12 16.38
C PHE A 287 -6.50 9.58 17.83
N VAL A 288 -7.56 10.19 18.35
CA VAL A 288 -7.60 10.66 19.75
C VAL A 288 -7.65 9.49 20.73
N LEU A 289 -8.47 8.47 20.46
CA LEU A 289 -8.58 7.28 21.31
C LEU A 289 -7.27 6.49 21.37
N GLN A 290 -6.43 6.54 20.31
CA GLN A 290 -5.13 5.89 20.29
C GLN A 290 -4.19 6.42 21.40
N ILE A 291 -4.31 7.69 21.77
CA ILE A 291 -3.48 8.34 22.78
C ILE A 291 -3.71 7.73 24.17
N TYR A 292 -4.96 7.38 24.47
CA TYR A 292 -5.36 6.88 25.80
C TYR A 292 -5.25 5.35 25.94
N GLY A 293 -4.98 4.65 24.82
CA GLY A 293 -4.79 3.20 24.85
C GLY A 293 -3.53 2.81 25.62
N ALA A 294 -3.64 1.86 26.55
CA ALA A 294 -2.51 1.34 27.32
C ALA A 294 -2.34 -0.18 27.17
N GLY A 295 -3.37 -0.91 26.84
CA GLY A 295 -3.35 -2.37 26.68
C GLY A 295 -3.64 -2.81 25.25
N PHE A 296 -3.55 -4.15 25.03
CA PHE A 296 -3.75 -4.76 23.72
C PHE A 296 -5.06 -4.33 23.04
N ILE A 297 -6.18 -4.51 23.73
CA ILE A 297 -7.51 -4.22 23.15
C ILE A 297 -7.71 -2.71 22.96
N THR A 298 -7.31 -1.89 23.93
CA THR A 298 -7.52 -0.43 23.91
C THR A 298 -6.69 0.27 22.84
N LEU A 299 -5.58 -0.33 22.38
CA LEU A 299 -4.79 0.12 21.25
C LEU A 299 -5.27 -0.50 19.93
N LEU A 300 -5.65 -1.78 19.95
CA LEU A 300 -6.09 -2.48 18.75
C LEU A 300 -7.43 -1.95 18.22
N MET A 301 -8.40 -1.69 19.09
CA MET A 301 -9.75 -1.30 18.65
C MET A 301 -9.77 0.02 17.87
N PRO A 302 -9.15 1.12 18.35
CA PRO A 302 -9.05 2.34 17.55
C PRO A 302 -8.31 2.13 16.23
N LEU A 303 -7.20 1.37 16.25
CA LEU A 303 -6.44 1.06 15.04
C LEU A 303 -7.29 0.29 14.02
N ALA A 304 -8.02 -0.73 14.46
CA ALA A 304 -8.86 -1.57 13.62
C ALA A 304 -10.05 -0.78 13.02
N ILE A 305 -10.72 0.06 13.82
CA ILE A 305 -11.83 0.90 13.33
C ILE A 305 -11.32 1.95 12.33
N MET A 306 -10.18 2.56 12.60
CA MET A 306 -9.55 3.52 11.71
C MET A 306 -9.20 2.88 10.35
N THR A 307 -8.58 1.71 10.35
CA THR A 307 -8.22 1.02 9.11
C THR A 307 -9.43 0.48 8.35
N LEU A 308 -10.50 0.09 9.04
CA LEU A 308 -11.80 -0.20 8.41
C LEU A 308 -12.33 1.02 7.66
N GLY A 309 -12.29 2.21 8.28
CA GLY A 309 -12.67 3.47 7.64
C GLY A 309 -11.83 3.78 6.39
N PHE A 310 -10.53 3.50 6.43
CA PHE A 310 -9.65 3.65 5.27
C PHE A 310 -10.01 2.68 4.14
N GLY A 311 -10.35 1.44 4.47
CA GLY A 311 -10.83 0.45 3.49
C GLY A 311 -12.13 0.89 2.81
N LEU A 312 -13.11 1.39 3.58
CA LEU A 312 -14.35 1.97 3.06
C LEU A 312 -14.05 3.10 2.05
N THR A 313 -13.21 4.07 2.46
CA THR A 313 -12.86 5.22 1.64
C THR A 313 -12.14 4.81 0.36
N ASN A 314 -11.25 3.83 0.40
CA ASN A 314 -10.47 3.36 -0.73
C ASN A 314 -11.38 2.88 -1.87
N VAL A 315 -12.28 1.94 -1.60
CA VAL A 315 -13.14 1.37 -2.63
C VAL A 315 -14.19 2.39 -3.09
N ALA A 316 -14.78 3.11 -2.16
CA ALA A 316 -15.78 4.13 -2.49
C ALA A 316 -15.20 5.26 -3.36
N SER A 317 -13.96 5.73 -3.08
CA SER A 317 -13.29 6.75 -3.89
C SER A 317 -12.96 6.23 -5.29
N THR A 318 -12.51 4.99 -5.41
CA THR A 318 -12.23 4.36 -6.70
C THR A 318 -13.53 4.21 -7.53
N THR A 319 -14.61 3.75 -6.91
CA THR A 319 -15.94 3.64 -7.54
C THR A 319 -16.44 5.01 -8.00
N PHE A 320 -16.32 6.03 -7.13
CA PHE A 320 -16.72 7.40 -7.45
C PHE A 320 -15.91 7.97 -8.62
N ALA A 321 -14.59 7.74 -8.64
CA ALA A 321 -13.72 8.17 -9.72
C ALA A 321 -14.13 7.55 -11.06
N LEU A 322 -14.44 6.26 -11.09
CA LEU A 322 -14.93 5.56 -12.28
C LEU A 322 -16.30 6.07 -12.76
N GLN A 323 -17.23 6.33 -11.83
CA GLN A 323 -18.56 6.87 -12.13
C GLN A 323 -18.51 8.32 -12.63
N SER A 324 -17.47 9.07 -12.27
CA SER A 324 -17.29 10.49 -12.64
C SER A 324 -16.60 10.67 -13.98
N ALA A 325 -15.97 9.61 -14.51
CA ALA A 325 -15.22 9.64 -15.75
C ALA A 325 -16.09 9.21 -16.94
N PRO A 326 -15.94 9.86 -18.13
CA PRO A 326 -16.52 9.36 -19.36
C PRO A 326 -15.97 7.97 -19.70
N ALA A 327 -16.70 7.20 -20.51
CA ALA A 327 -16.35 5.81 -20.84
C ALA A 327 -14.93 5.66 -21.40
N THR A 328 -14.51 6.63 -22.21
CA THR A 328 -13.18 6.73 -22.85
C THR A 328 -12.05 7.01 -21.86
N ALA A 329 -12.33 7.71 -20.75
CA ALA A 329 -11.33 8.15 -19.76
C ALA A 329 -11.32 7.33 -18.47
N LYS A 330 -12.05 6.20 -18.37
CA LYS A 330 -12.10 5.37 -17.15
C LYS A 330 -10.73 4.84 -16.74
N GLY A 331 -9.91 4.41 -17.70
CA GLY A 331 -8.55 3.95 -17.45
C GLY A 331 -7.66 5.02 -16.81
N LEU A 332 -7.73 6.24 -17.35
CA LEU A 332 -6.97 7.37 -16.84
C LEU A 332 -7.48 7.85 -15.47
N SER A 333 -8.79 7.82 -15.23
CA SER A 333 -9.39 8.08 -13.91
C SER A 333 -8.85 7.13 -12.84
N LEU A 334 -8.73 5.83 -13.15
CA LEU A 334 -8.10 4.85 -12.27
C LEU A 334 -6.62 5.16 -12.05
N GLY A 335 -5.90 5.54 -13.11
CA GLY A 335 -4.49 5.93 -13.02
C GLY A 335 -4.27 7.10 -12.07
N LEU A 336 -5.07 8.16 -12.20
CA LEU A 336 -5.02 9.34 -11.33
C LEU A 336 -5.37 9.01 -9.87
N SER A 337 -6.39 8.17 -9.63
CA SER A 337 -6.73 7.68 -8.29
C SER A 337 -5.58 6.87 -7.69
N ARG A 338 -4.88 6.05 -8.48
CA ARG A 338 -3.69 5.30 -8.04
C ARG A 338 -2.51 6.21 -7.75
N ALA A 339 -2.27 7.23 -8.57
CA ALA A 339 -1.25 8.23 -8.31
C ALA A 339 -1.49 8.93 -6.96
N SER A 340 -2.75 9.30 -6.66
CA SER A 340 -3.14 9.86 -5.36
C SER A 340 -2.87 8.90 -4.21
N THR A 341 -3.13 7.60 -4.39
CA THR A 341 -2.77 6.54 -3.43
C THR A 341 -1.25 6.50 -3.18
N SER A 342 -0.46 6.52 -4.26
CA SER A 342 1.01 6.43 -4.18
C SER A 342 1.61 7.66 -3.48
N VAL A 343 1.09 8.86 -3.75
CA VAL A 343 1.49 10.09 -3.04
C VAL A 343 1.20 9.96 -1.54
N GLY A 344 0.01 9.52 -1.15
CA GLY A 344 -0.33 9.30 0.25
C GLY A 344 0.61 8.29 0.92
N GLN A 345 0.83 7.14 0.30
CA GLN A 345 1.74 6.10 0.83
C GLN A 345 3.18 6.58 1.00
N THR A 346 3.65 7.42 0.07
CA THR A 346 5.02 7.95 0.07
C THR A 346 5.21 8.99 1.17
N LEU A 347 4.30 9.96 1.29
CA LEU A 347 4.44 11.07 2.22
C LEU A 347 4.02 10.74 3.65
N GLY A 348 3.08 9.80 3.82
CA GLY A 348 2.51 9.43 5.12
C GLY A 348 3.55 9.10 6.19
N PRO A 349 4.47 8.16 5.95
CA PRO A 349 5.48 7.77 6.94
C PRO A 349 6.35 8.93 7.41
N LEU A 350 6.81 9.77 6.49
CA LEU A 350 7.66 10.91 6.80
C LEU A 350 6.91 11.96 7.64
N ILE A 351 5.72 12.36 7.19
CA ILE A 351 4.98 13.42 7.86
C ILE A 351 4.44 12.95 9.21
N CYS A 352 3.91 11.72 9.31
CA CYS A 352 3.51 11.17 10.60
C CYS A 352 4.70 11.04 11.55
N GLY A 353 5.87 10.65 11.07
CA GLY A 353 7.11 10.63 11.86
C GLY A 353 7.52 12.01 12.33
N LEU A 354 7.48 13.03 11.45
CA LEU A 354 7.76 14.42 11.79
C LEU A 354 6.80 14.99 12.85
N LEU A 355 5.50 14.70 12.73
CA LEU A 355 4.51 15.14 13.72
C LEU A 355 4.82 14.55 15.10
N ILE A 356 5.14 13.27 15.18
CA ILE A 356 5.50 12.62 16.44
C ILE A 356 6.82 13.17 17.01
N ASP A 357 7.84 13.33 16.17
CA ASP A 357 9.17 13.78 16.59
C ASP A 357 9.15 15.24 17.11
N LYS A 358 8.41 16.12 16.43
CA LYS A 358 8.35 17.56 16.78
C LYS A 358 7.35 17.88 17.88
N MET A 359 6.22 17.20 17.93
CA MET A 359 5.10 17.54 18.82
C MET A 359 4.88 16.53 19.94
N GLY A 360 5.59 15.38 19.91
CA GLY A 360 5.34 14.24 20.79
C GLY A 360 4.12 13.43 20.33
N TYR A 361 3.90 12.27 20.95
CA TYR A 361 2.85 11.34 20.53
C TYR A 361 1.45 11.92 20.67
N GLU A 362 1.15 12.52 21.83
CA GLU A 362 -0.19 13.05 22.10
C GLU A 362 -0.61 14.13 21.09
N ARG A 363 0.19 15.20 21.00
CA ARG A 363 -0.07 16.30 20.06
C ARG A 363 0.05 15.85 18.60
N GLY A 364 0.93 14.90 18.29
CA GLY A 364 1.09 14.34 16.97
C GLY A 364 -0.18 13.63 16.49
N PHE A 365 -0.79 12.77 17.32
CA PHE A 365 -2.06 12.14 17.00
C PHE A 365 -3.24 13.12 16.95
N GLN A 366 -3.27 14.14 17.83
CA GLN A 366 -4.24 15.24 17.75
C GLN A 366 -4.11 16.00 16.42
N ALA A 367 -2.89 16.32 15.99
CA ALA A 367 -2.65 16.97 14.70
C ALA A 367 -3.14 16.10 13.53
N MET A 368 -2.92 14.77 13.56
CA MET A 368 -3.46 13.85 12.56
C MET A 368 -4.99 13.87 12.53
N ALA A 369 -5.65 13.94 13.69
CA ALA A 369 -7.11 14.07 13.78
C ALA A 369 -7.59 15.39 13.15
N ILE A 370 -6.91 16.51 13.43
CA ILE A 370 -7.23 17.83 12.86
C ILE A 370 -7.05 17.83 11.34
N ILE A 371 -5.93 17.31 10.84
CA ILE A 371 -5.68 17.18 9.39
C ILE A 371 -6.80 16.35 8.75
N SER A 372 -7.19 15.24 9.37
CA SER A 372 -8.27 14.38 8.87
C SER A 372 -9.62 15.11 8.85
N ALA A 373 -9.92 15.93 9.86
CA ALA A 373 -11.14 16.73 9.93
C ALA A 373 -11.17 17.82 8.83
N ILE A 374 -10.03 18.47 8.58
CA ILE A 374 -9.89 19.47 7.51
C ILE A 374 -10.13 18.78 6.14
N VAL A 375 -9.52 17.64 5.90
CA VAL A 375 -9.71 16.88 4.65
C VAL A 375 -11.15 16.42 4.51
N LEU A 376 -11.81 16.00 5.61
CA LEU A 376 -13.24 15.66 5.60
C LEU A 376 -14.08 16.85 5.13
N ALA A 377 -13.84 18.04 5.69
CA ALA A 377 -14.57 19.26 5.32
C ALA A 377 -14.37 19.64 3.85
N ILE A 378 -13.11 19.60 3.35
CA ILE A 378 -12.78 19.87 1.94
C ILE A 378 -13.45 18.83 1.03
N THR A 379 -13.38 17.56 1.39
CA THR A 379 -13.98 16.46 0.62
C THR A 379 -15.50 16.62 0.58
N TRP A 380 -16.14 16.92 1.70
CA TRP A 380 -17.58 17.17 1.75
C TRP A 380 -17.98 18.35 0.86
N ALA A 381 -17.27 19.49 0.94
CA ALA A 381 -17.55 20.67 0.12
C ALA A 381 -17.37 20.39 -1.39
N GLY A 382 -16.33 19.63 -1.77
CA GLY A 382 -16.08 19.25 -3.16
C GLY A 382 -17.11 18.29 -3.72
N LEU A 383 -17.57 17.31 -2.91
CA LEU A 383 -18.56 16.31 -3.33
C LEU A 383 -19.98 16.88 -3.38
N LYS A 384 -20.33 17.85 -2.52
CA LYS A 384 -21.64 18.51 -2.51
C LYS A 384 -21.91 19.31 -3.80
N ARG A 385 -20.90 19.89 -4.42
CA ARG A 385 -21.02 20.66 -5.69
C ARG A 385 -21.47 19.80 -6.89
N ARG A 386 -21.54 18.48 -6.76
CA ARG A 386 -22.09 17.58 -7.80
C ARG A 386 -23.57 17.30 -7.59
N ALA A 387 -24.08 17.46 -6.35
CA ALA A 387 -25.49 17.18 -6.02
C ALA A 387 -26.43 18.36 -6.29
N ALA A 388 -25.86 19.54 -6.54
CA ALA A 388 -26.52 20.75 -7.02
C ALA A 388 -26.28 20.93 -8.54
#